data_c5c04c1c04f2b3975f9ffc49c2449d06
#
_entry.id   c5c04c1c04f2b3975f9ffc49c2449d06
#
_cell.length_a   1.000
_cell.length_b   1.000
_cell.length_c   1.000
_cell.angle_alpha   90.00
_cell.angle_beta   90.00
_cell.angle_gamma   90.00
#
_symmetry.space_group_name_H-M   'P 1'
#
loop_
_entity.id
_entity.type
_entity.pdbx_description
1 polymer ?
#
loop_
_entity_poly.entity_id
_entity_poly.type
_entity_poly.pdbx_seq_one_letter_code
_entity_poly.pdbx_strand_id
1 'polypeptide(L)'
;MLIVGLFDLGNSSDAFLILRAQERGLSVVGVLGMLATFNAVYALVSTPAGSLSDRIGRRRIIIGGWLVYAAIYLGVALARTGWQVWLLYALYGIYYGLAYGTTKAMVADIVPEHLRGTAYGTYNAVLGILDFPASVIAGVLWHGLGPWSGFGPSAPFYFGAAMALAAAVLMMVAGGTFHRRAAPS
;
A
#
# COMPACT_ATOMS: atom_id res chain seq x y z
N MET A 1 -3.23 12.69 -7.61
CA MET A 1 -1.78 12.51 -7.30
C MET A 1 -1.45 12.73 -5.83
N LEU A 2 -1.80 13.87 -5.19
CA LEU A 2 -1.45 14.15 -3.79
C LEU A 2 -1.93 13.07 -2.78
N ILE A 3 -3.17 12.57 -2.92
CA ILE A 3 -3.73 11.55 -2.02
C ILE A 3 -2.99 10.21 -2.18
N VAL A 4 -2.62 9.82 -3.41
CA VAL A 4 -1.82 8.62 -3.67
C VAL A 4 -0.42 8.80 -3.08
N GLY A 5 0.20 9.97 -3.25
CA GLY A 5 1.50 10.26 -2.65
C GLY A 5 1.48 10.26 -1.11
N LEU A 6 0.38 10.70 -0.49
CA LEU A 6 0.21 10.60 0.97
C LEU A 6 0.17 9.14 1.43
N PHE A 7 -0.55 8.28 0.71
CA PHE A 7 -0.54 6.84 0.97
C PHE A 7 0.88 6.29 0.83
N ASP A 8 1.57 6.67 -0.24
CA ASP A 8 2.89 6.15 -0.59
C ASP A 8 3.97 6.53 0.44
N LEU A 9 3.88 7.70 1.05
CA LEU A 9 4.74 8.08 2.17
C LEU A 9 4.62 7.14 3.39
N GLY A 10 3.47 6.51 3.58
CA GLY A 10 3.26 5.47 4.59
C GLY A 10 3.62 4.06 4.10
N ASN A 11 3.79 3.89 2.80
CA ASN A 11 4.09 2.62 2.14
C ASN A 11 5.61 2.43 2.01
N SER A 12 6.27 2.18 3.14
CA SER A 12 7.70 1.88 3.15
C SER A 12 8.02 0.59 2.39
N SER A 13 9.29 0.41 2.02
CA SER A 13 9.75 -0.80 1.31
C SER A 13 9.25 -2.09 1.98
N ASP A 14 8.80 -3.03 1.18
CA ASP A 14 8.40 -4.39 1.60
C ASP A 14 9.51 -5.12 2.40
N ALA A 15 10.76 -4.63 2.28
CA ALA A 15 11.89 -5.11 3.10
C ALA A 15 11.63 -4.98 4.60
N PHE A 16 10.87 -3.98 5.06
CA PHE A 16 10.52 -3.83 6.48
C PHE A 16 9.58 -4.94 6.96
N LEU A 17 8.69 -5.44 6.11
CA LEU A 17 7.84 -6.60 6.41
C LEU A 17 8.69 -7.88 6.55
N ILE A 18 9.69 -8.05 5.69
CA ILE A 18 10.66 -9.15 5.77
C ILE A 18 11.49 -9.05 7.05
N LEU A 19 12.03 -7.87 7.36
CA LEU A 19 12.77 -7.62 8.60
C LEU A 19 11.91 -7.91 9.84
N ARG A 20 10.65 -7.51 9.82
CA ARG A 20 9.70 -7.79 10.90
C ARG A 20 9.46 -9.29 11.09
N ALA A 21 9.29 -10.03 9.98
CA ALA A 21 9.12 -11.47 10.02
C ALA A 21 10.35 -12.18 10.64
N GLN A 22 11.56 -11.76 10.25
CA GLN A 22 12.80 -12.28 10.79
C GLN A 22 12.99 -11.91 12.26
N GLU A 23 12.72 -10.67 12.64
CA GLU A 23 12.75 -10.20 14.04
C GLU A 23 11.79 -11.03 14.92
N ARG A 24 10.67 -11.49 14.36
CA ARG A 24 9.70 -12.37 15.02
C ARG A 24 10.03 -13.86 14.88
N GLY A 25 11.23 -14.21 14.45
CA GLY A 25 11.77 -15.56 14.45
C GLY A 25 11.48 -16.39 13.19
N LEU A 26 11.05 -15.76 12.08
CA LEU A 26 10.90 -16.47 10.82
C LEU A 26 12.26 -16.73 10.20
N SER A 27 12.54 -18.00 9.84
CA SER A 27 13.78 -18.37 9.17
C SER A 27 13.84 -17.82 7.73
N VAL A 28 15.04 -17.80 7.13
CA VAL A 28 15.22 -17.37 5.73
C VAL A 28 14.36 -18.22 4.78
N VAL A 29 14.30 -19.54 5.00
CA VAL A 29 13.42 -20.43 4.21
C VAL A 29 11.95 -20.07 4.41
N GLY A 30 11.56 -19.74 5.65
CA GLY A 30 10.22 -19.23 5.96
C GLY A 30 9.90 -17.94 5.22
N VAL A 31 10.84 -17.00 5.10
CA VAL A 31 10.70 -15.77 4.32
C VAL A 31 10.45 -16.08 2.83
N LEU A 32 11.17 -17.03 2.25
CA LEU A 32 10.93 -17.45 0.86
C LEU A 32 9.51 -18.01 0.67
N GLY A 33 9.04 -18.83 1.62
CA GLY A 33 7.66 -19.35 1.62
C GLY A 33 6.63 -18.23 1.78
N MET A 34 6.91 -17.23 2.64
CA MET A 34 6.08 -16.05 2.83
C MET A 34 5.93 -15.25 1.53
N LEU A 35 7.03 -15.00 0.81
CA LEU A 35 7.05 -14.32 -0.49
C LEU A 35 6.29 -15.12 -1.56
N ALA A 36 6.47 -16.44 -1.61
CA ALA A 36 5.76 -17.31 -2.55
C ALA A 36 4.23 -17.26 -2.30
N THR A 37 3.82 -17.33 -1.03
CA THR A 37 2.40 -17.27 -0.64
C THR A 37 1.78 -15.91 -1.01
N PHE A 38 2.49 -14.81 -0.74
CA PHE A 38 2.07 -13.46 -1.16
C PHE A 38 1.83 -13.39 -2.67
N ASN A 39 2.80 -13.85 -3.48
CA ASN A 39 2.68 -13.81 -4.93
C ASN A 39 1.52 -14.68 -5.45
N ALA A 40 1.27 -15.84 -4.82
CA ALA A 40 0.14 -16.69 -5.17
C ALA A 40 -1.20 -15.98 -4.88
N VAL A 41 -1.36 -15.37 -3.70
CA VAL A 41 -2.57 -14.61 -3.33
C VAL A 41 -2.75 -13.41 -4.26
N TYR A 42 -1.68 -12.65 -4.52
CA TYR A 42 -1.69 -11.52 -5.45
C TYR A 42 -2.16 -11.94 -6.85
N ALA A 43 -1.60 -13.02 -7.41
CA ALA A 43 -1.97 -13.53 -8.72
C ALA A 43 -3.45 -13.95 -8.79
N LEU A 44 -3.94 -14.63 -7.74
CA LEU A 44 -5.34 -15.09 -7.67
C LEU A 44 -6.33 -13.91 -7.56
N VAL A 45 -5.96 -12.84 -6.84
CA VAL A 45 -6.85 -11.70 -6.58
C VAL A 45 -6.82 -10.68 -7.70
N SER A 46 -5.69 -10.49 -8.40
CA SER A 46 -5.50 -9.40 -9.38
C SER A 46 -6.51 -9.41 -10.52
N THR A 47 -6.80 -10.57 -11.11
CA THR A 47 -7.77 -10.69 -12.21
C THR A 47 -9.21 -10.38 -11.78
N PRO A 48 -9.77 -11.03 -10.73
CA PRO A 48 -11.12 -10.69 -10.25
C PRO A 48 -11.21 -9.25 -9.72
N ALA A 49 -10.16 -8.71 -9.10
CA ALA A 49 -10.14 -7.32 -8.65
C ALA A 49 -10.22 -6.33 -9.81
N GLY A 50 -9.52 -6.59 -10.93
CA GLY A 50 -9.63 -5.79 -12.15
C GLY A 50 -11.07 -5.74 -12.68
N SER A 51 -11.70 -6.90 -12.88
CA SER A 51 -13.08 -6.98 -13.35
C SER A 51 -14.09 -6.34 -12.38
N LEU A 52 -13.86 -6.46 -11.08
CA LEU A 52 -14.67 -5.83 -10.05
C LEU A 52 -14.52 -4.31 -10.07
N SER A 53 -13.29 -3.81 -10.31
CA SER A 53 -13.01 -2.37 -10.39
C SER A 53 -13.75 -1.70 -11.55
N ASP A 54 -13.94 -2.41 -12.66
CA ASP A 54 -14.68 -1.92 -13.82
C ASP A 54 -16.19 -1.83 -13.55
N ARG A 55 -16.74 -2.70 -12.66
CA ARG A 55 -18.17 -2.72 -12.30
C ARG A 55 -18.56 -1.74 -11.22
N ILE A 56 -17.81 -1.68 -10.11
CA ILE A 56 -18.18 -0.85 -8.95
C ILE A 56 -17.41 0.48 -8.86
N GLY A 57 -16.48 0.68 -9.78
CA GLY A 57 -15.66 1.88 -9.90
C GLY A 57 -14.30 1.77 -9.22
N ARG A 58 -13.26 2.20 -9.95
CA ARG A 58 -11.84 2.07 -9.52
C ARG A 58 -11.58 2.67 -8.15
N ARG A 59 -12.17 3.83 -7.87
CA ARG A 59 -12.01 4.54 -6.61
C ARG A 59 -12.44 3.72 -5.39
N ARG A 60 -13.57 3.01 -5.46
CA ARG A 60 -14.07 2.18 -4.35
C ARG A 60 -13.13 1.02 -4.07
N ILE A 61 -12.58 0.43 -5.13
CA ILE A 61 -11.61 -0.66 -5.01
C ILE A 61 -10.31 -0.16 -4.38
N ILE A 62 -9.79 1.00 -4.78
CA ILE A 62 -8.59 1.61 -4.20
C ILE A 62 -8.80 1.88 -2.70
N ILE A 63 -9.92 2.50 -2.33
CA ILE A 63 -10.25 2.75 -0.90
C ILE A 63 -10.31 1.43 -0.13
N GLY A 64 -10.99 0.41 -0.67
CA GLY A 64 -11.05 -0.92 -0.05
C GLY A 64 -9.66 -1.53 0.11
N GLY A 65 -8.80 -1.44 -0.90
CA GLY A 65 -7.41 -1.89 -0.84
C GLY A 65 -6.60 -1.17 0.24
N TRP A 66 -6.72 0.15 0.37
CA TRP A 66 -6.04 0.93 1.41
C TRP A 66 -6.54 0.62 2.83
N LEU A 67 -7.82 0.30 3.00
CA LEU A 67 -8.36 -0.16 4.28
C LEU A 67 -7.83 -1.55 4.64
N VAL A 68 -7.73 -2.46 3.67
CA VAL A 68 -7.09 -3.78 3.84
C VAL A 68 -5.61 -3.59 4.22
N TYR A 69 -4.88 -2.73 3.52
CA TYR A 69 -3.51 -2.38 3.85
C TYR A 69 -3.38 -1.89 5.30
N ALA A 70 -4.21 -0.92 5.71
CA ALA A 70 -4.16 -0.36 7.06
C ALA A 70 -4.40 -1.43 8.13
N ALA A 71 -5.37 -2.34 7.92
CA ALA A 71 -5.65 -3.44 8.83
C ALA A 71 -4.46 -4.42 8.93
N ILE A 72 -3.82 -4.74 7.81
CA ILE A 72 -2.65 -5.63 7.76
C ILE A 72 -1.47 -4.98 8.48
N TYR A 73 -1.17 -3.70 8.22
CA TYR A 73 -0.07 -2.99 8.85
C TYR A 73 -0.28 -2.85 10.37
N LEU A 74 -1.50 -2.58 10.83
CA LEU A 74 -1.84 -2.66 12.26
C LEU A 74 -1.61 -4.06 12.82
N GLY A 75 -2.02 -5.10 12.10
CA GLY A 75 -1.77 -6.49 12.48
C GLY A 75 -0.27 -6.79 12.61
N VAL A 76 0.55 -6.34 11.65
CA VAL A 76 2.01 -6.53 11.66
C VAL A 76 2.67 -5.77 12.81
N ALA A 77 2.19 -4.54 13.14
CA ALA A 77 2.65 -3.78 14.30
C ALA A 77 2.43 -4.57 15.61
N LEU A 78 1.29 -5.26 15.72
CA LEU A 78 0.87 -6.02 16.90
C LEU A 78 1.36 -7.47 16.89
N ALA A 79 1.89 -7.97 15.77
CA ALA A 79 2.33 -9.36 15.62
C ALA A 79 3.44 -9.72 16.60
N ARG A 80 3.30 -10.88 17.24
CA ARG A 80 4.22 -11.42 18.26
C ARG A 80 5.07 -12.58 17.75
N THR A 81 4.69 -13.20 16.65
CA THR A 81 5.37 -14.38 16.06
C THR A 81 5.55 -14.22 14.56
N GLY A 82 6.59 -14.85 13.99
CA GLY A 82 6.85 -14.83 12.56
C GLY A 82 5.71 -15.44 11.73
N TRP A 83 4.99 -16.42 12.27
CA TRP A 83 3.82 -17.01 11.63
C TRP A 83 2.67 -15.99 11.44
N GLN A 84 2.43 -15.13 12.44
CA GLN A 84 1.43 -14.06 12.32
C GLN A 84 1.81 -13.08 11.21
N VAL A 85 3.10 -12.71 11.13
CA VAL A 85 3.61 -11.86 10.05
C VAL A 85 3.46 -12.54 8.69
N TRP A 86 3.74 -13.85 8.58
CA TRP A 86 3.54 -14.62 7.36
C TRP A 86 2.09 -14.54 6.87
N LEU A 87 1.13 -14.85 7.77
CA LEU A 87 -0.29 -14.79 7.41
C LEU A 87 -0.71 -13.40 6.94
N LEU A 88 -0.30 -12.36 7.66
CA LEU A 88 -0.59 -10.97 7.30
C LEU A 88 0.06 -10.56 5.97
N TYR A 89 1.27 -11.04 5.70
CA TYR A 89 1.93 -10.81 4.41
C TYR A 89 1.25 -11.56 3.25
N ALA A 90 0.72 -12.74 3.48
CA ALA A 90 -0.10 -13.43 2.49
C ALA A 90 -1.36 -12.61 2.17
N LEU A 91 -2.05 -12.07 3.19
CA LEU A 91 -3.20 -11.19 3.02
C LEU A 91 -2.82 -9.85 2.35
N TYR A 92 -1.58 -9.39 2.48
CA TYR A 92 -1.04 -8.22 1.79
C TYR A 92 -1.11 -8.37 0.26
N GLY A 93 -1.06 -9.60 -0.26
CA GLY A 93 -1.33 -9.90 -1.67
C GLY A 93 -2.73 -9.45 -2.12
N ILE A 94 -3.72 -9.44 -1.21
CA ILE A 94 -5.08 -8.93 -1.51
C ILE A 94 -5.03 -7.42 -1.78
N TYR A 95 -4.33 -6.65 -0.94
CA TYR A 95 -4.13 -5.21 -1.16
C TYR A 95 -3.47 -4.95 -2.52
N TYR A 96 -2.39 -5.67 -2.86
CA TYR A 96 -1.71 -5.55 -4.15
C TYR A 96 -2.66 -5.85 -5.31
N GLY A 97 -3.43 -6.93 -5.21
CA GLY A 97 -4.43 -7.31 -6.22
C GLY A 97 -5.52 -6.25 -6.40
N LEU A 98 -6.02 -5.67 -5.31
CA LEU A 98 -7.07 -4.66 -5.33
C LEU A 98 -6.56 -3.29 -5.80
N ALA A 99 -5.51 -2.76 -5.16
CA ALA A 99 -5.14 -1.35 -5.28
C ALA A 99 -4.09 -1.10 -6.37
N TYR A 100 -3.04 -1.92 -6.47
CA TYR A 100 -1.89 -1.63 -7.33
C TYR A 100 -2.25 -1.58 -8.82
N GLY A 101 -2.91 -2.61 -9.33
CA GLY A 101 -3.36 -2.66 -10.73
C GLY A 101 -4.46 -1.63 -11.02
N THR A 102 -5.40 -1.46 -10.09
CA THR A 102 -6.53 -0.54 -10.22
C THR A 102 -6.07 0.92 -10.23
N THR A 103 -5.04 1.29 -9.45
CA THR A 103 -4.48 2.65 -9.46
C THR A 103 -3.84 2.97 -10.80
N LYS A 104 -3.08 2.04 -11.40
CA LYS A 104 -2.52 2.20 -12.75
C LYS A 104 -3.62 2.36 -13.80
N ALA A 105 -4.66 1.54 -13.72
CA ALA A 105 -5.82 1.65 -14.62
C ALA A 105 -6.53 2.99 -14.47
N MET A 106 -6.67 3.52 -13.24
CA MET A 106 -7.24 4.85 -13.00
C MET A 106 -6.39 5.97 -13.62
N VAL A 107 -5.06 5.85 -13.63
CA VAL A 107 -4.17 6.80 -14.32
C VAL A 107 -4.42 6.76 -15.83
N ALA A 108 -4.59 5.57 -16.43
CA ALA A 108 -4.87 5.43 -17.86
C ALA A 108 -6.22 6.02 -18.27
N ASP A 109 -7.22 6.00 -17.40
CA ASP A 109 -8.56 6.54 -17.70
C ASP A 109 -8.60 8.07 -17.74
N ILE A 110 -7.63 8.74 -17.10
CA ILE A 110 -7.59 10.20 -16.97
C ILE A 110 -6.91 10.86 -18.17
N VAL A 111 -6.09 10.11 -18.93
CA VAL A 111 -5.27 10.67 -20.01
C VAL A 111 -5.63 10.07 -21.37
N PRO A 112 -5.50 10.86 -22.48
CA PRO A 112 -5.65 10.37 -23.83
C PRO A 112 -4.69 9.19 -24.11
N GLU A 113 -5.08 8.32 -25.02
CA GLU A 113 -4.37 7.07 -25.31
C GLU A 113 -2.90 7.28 -25.68
N HIS A 114 -2.61 8.28 -26.50
CA HIS A 114 -1.24 8.62 -26.93
C HIS A 114 -0.34 9.15 -25.81
N LEU A 115 -0.89 9.55 -24.65
CA LEU A 115 -0.15 10.02 -23.48
C LEU A 115 -0.02 8.98 -22.35
N ARG A 116 -0.65 7.80 -22.48
CA ARG A 116 -0.64 6.77 -21.43
C ARG A 116 0.75 6.35 -21.01
N GLY A 117 1.68 6.18 -21.98
CA GLY A 117 3.07 5.84 -21.68
C GLY A 117 3.77 6.89 -20.82
N THR A 118 3.62 8.17 -21.16
CA THR A 118 4.15 9.30 -20.38
C THR A 118 3.52 9.37 -18.99
N ALA A 119 2.20 9.17 -18.91
CA ALA A 119 1.48 9.19 -17.63
C ALA A 119 1.95 8.06 -16.70
N TYR A 120 2.16 6.85 -17.21
CA TYR A 120 2.74 5.74 -16.43
C TYR A 120 4.18 6.02 -16.01
N GLY A 121 5.00 6.58 -16.91
CA GLY A 121 6.37 6.98 -16.59
C GLY A 121 6.40 8.01 -15.46
N THR A 122 5.60 9.07 -15.56
CA THR A 122 5.47 10.12 -14.53
C THR A 122 4.94 9.54 -13.22
N TYR A 123 3.91 8.70 -13.27
CA TYR A 123 3.35 8.04 -12.09
C TYR A 123 4.42 7.20 -11.35
N ASN A 124 5.13 6.33 -12.08
CA ASN A 124 6.17 5.50 -11.48
C ASN A 124 7.36 6.33 -10.98
N ALA A 125 7.73 7.42 -11.66
CA ALA A 125 8.79 8.32 -11.21
C ALA A 125 8.42 9.00 -9.89
N VAL A 126 7.17 9.48 -9.76
CA VAL A 126 6.68 10.09 -8.52
C VAL A 126 6.68 9.09 -7.37
N LEU A 127 6.21 7.86 -7.59
CA LEU A 127 6.24 6.80 -6.57
C LEU A 127 7.68 6.47 -6.18
N GLY A 128 8.59 6.25 -7.14
CA GLY A 128 9.98 5.94 -6.84
C GLY A 128 10.72 7.06 -6.09
N ILE A 129 10.35 8.33 -6.32
CA ILE A 129 10.87 9.47 -5.54
C ILE A 129 10.30 9.44 -4.10
N LEU A 130 9.05 9.02 -3.91
CA LEU A 130 8.41 8.96 -2.59
C LEU A 130 8.82 7.71 -1.80
N ASP A 131 9.16 6.61 -2.45
CA ASP A 131 9.65 5.37 -1.83
C ASP A 131 10.90 5.60 -0.97
N PHE A 132 11.79 6.50 -1.42
CA PHE A 132 13.01 6.81 -0.67
C PHE A 132 12.70 7.49 0.67
N PRO A 133 12.02 8.66 0.75
CA PRO A 133 11.68 9.26 2.03
C PRO A 133 10.77 8.38 2.88
N ALA A 134 9.85 7.61 2.31
CA ALA A 134 9.03 6.66 3.03
C ALA A 134 9.90 5.62 3.77
N SER A 135 10.90 5.06 3.08
CA SER A 135 11.82 4.08 3.66
C SER A 135 12.76 4.71 4.69
N VAL A 136 13.22 5.96 4.48
CA VAL A 136 14.00 6.71 5.48
C VAL A 136 13.17 6.94 6.75
N ILE A 137 11.93 7.41 6.61
CA ILE A 137 11.01 7.60 7.75
C ILE A 137 10.83 6.28 8.51
N ALA A 138 10.57 5.19 7.80
CA ALA A 138 10.41 3.87 8.41
C ALA A 138 11.67 3.42 9.15
N GLY A 139 12.86 3.61 8.56
CA GLY A 139 14.15 3.28 9.18
C GLY A 139 14.41 4.11 10.45
N VAL A 140 14.13 5.40 10.40
CA VAL A 140 14.27 6.32 11.55
C VAL A 140 13.27 5.95 12.66
N LEU A 141 12.03 5.62 12.32
CA LEU A 141 11.04 5.17 13.31
C LEU A 141 11.44 3.85 13.96
N TRP A 142 12.06 2.95 13.19
CA TRP A 142 12.49 1.62 13.67
C TRP A 142 13.72 1.71 14.56
N HIS A 143 14.81 2.31 14.07
CA HIS A 143 16.13 2.30 14.70
C HIS A 143 16.54 3.64 15.35
N GLY A 144 15.83 4.70 15.04
CA GLY A 144 16.21 6.05 15.49
C GLY A 144 17.26 6.72 14.61
N LEU A 145 17.81 7.81 15.11
CA LEU A 145 18.84 8.61 14.46
C LEU A 145 19.80 9.20 15.51
N GLY A 146 21.08 8.98 15.35
CA GLY A 146 22.09 9.45 16.30
C GLY A 146 21.89 8.83 17.68
N PRO A 147 21.82 9.62 18.79
CA PRO A 147 21.63 9.12 20.13
C PRO A 147 20.20 8.65 20.44
N TRP A 148 19.23 8.93 19.59
CA TRP A 148 17.84 8.50 19.75
C TRP A 148 17.62 7.11 19.15
N SER A 149 17.09 6.17 19.95
CA SER A 149 16.92 4.75 19.60
C SER A 149 15.62 4.43 18.84
N GLY A 150 14.90 5.45 18.34
CA GLY A 150 13.63 5.25 17.63
C GLY A 150 12.47 4.84 18.53
N PHE A 151 11.34 4.50 17.92
CA PHE A 151 10.15 3.99 18.59
C PHE A 151 10.04 2.45 18.51
N GLY A 152 11.03 1.81 17.87
CA GLY A 152 11.11 0.35 17.75
C GLY A 152 10.41 -0.25 16.53
N PRO A 153 10.51 -1.58 16.38
CA PRO A 153 10.13 -2.30 15.15
C PRO A 153 8.66 -2.23 14.74
N SER A 154 7.76 -1.86 15.64
CA SER A 154 6.33 -1.71 15.35
C SER A 154 5.96 -0.34 14.80
N ALA A 155 6.79 0.69 15.05
CA ALA A 155 6.46 2.09 14.75
C ALA A 155 6.24 2.38 13.26
N PRO A 156 7.04 1.87 12.31
CA PRO A 156 6.80 2.08 10.88
C PRO A 156 5.43 1.58 10.42
N PHE A 157 4.98 0.47 11.00
CA PHE A 157 3.70 -0.14 10.63
C PHE A 157 2.49 0.64 11.20
N TYR A 158 2.59 1.20 12.40
CA TYR A 158 1.59 2.16 12.89
C TYR A 158 1.51 3.41 12.02
N PHE A 159 2.67 3.95 11.65
CA PHE A 159 2.74 5.10 10.74
C PHE A 159 2.12 4.79 9.38
N GLY A 160 2.49 3.67 8.75
CA GLY A 160 1.94 3.25 7.47
C GLY A 160 0.42 3.04 7.52
N ALA A 161 -0.10 2.41 8.59
CA ALA A 161 -1.53 2.23 8.80
C ALA A 161 -2.26 3.58 8.93
N ALA A 162 -1.70 4.54 9.69
CA ALA A 162 -2.27 5.87 9.85
C ALA A 162 -2.31 6.64 8.52
N MET A 163 -1.24 6.60 7.73
CA MET A 163 -1.19 7.24 6.39
C MET A 163 -2.21 6.61 5.43
N ALA A 164 -2.34 5.29 5.43
CA ALA A 164 -3.32 4.59 4.60
C ALA A 164 -4.76 4.96 4.98
N LEU A 165 -5.07 5.04 6.27
CA LEU A 165 -6.39 5.49 6.74
C LEU A 165 -6.65 6.95 6.36
N ALA A 166 -5.68 7.84 6.54
CA ALA A 166 -5.78 9.24 6.15
C ALA A 166 -6.04 9.38 4.64
N ALA A 167 -5.27 8.65 3.82
CA ALA A 167 -5.45 8.64 2.37
C ALA A 167 -6.84 8.09 1.96
N ALA A 168 -7.30 7.02 2.61
CA ALA A 168 -8.63 6.45 2.36
C ALA A 168 -9.75 7.46 2.69
N VAL A 169 -9.67 8.13 3.84
CA VAL A 169 -10.63 9.17 4.26
C VAL A 169 -10.61 10.34 3.29
N LEU A 170 -9.44 10.87 2.95
CA LEU A 170 -9.31 11.97 1.97
C LEU A 170 -9.86 11.57 0.61
N MET A 171 -9.62 10.33 0.16
CA MET A 171 -10.18 9.82 -1.08
C MET A 171 -11.72 9.74 -0.99
N MET A 172 -12.29 9.35 0.14
CA MET A 172 -13.76 9.34 0.35
C MET A 172 -14.37 10.74 0.33
N VAL A 173 -13.73 11.73 0.93
CA VAL A 173 -14.22 13.11 1.00
C VAL A 173 -14.09 13.80 -0.36
N ALA A 174 -12.93 13.69 -1.01
CA ALA A 174 -12.66 14.36 -2.28
C ALA A 174 -13.66 13.98 -3.40
N GLY A 175 -14.25 12.81 -3.38
CA GLY A 175 -15.19 12.39 -4.40
C GLY A 175 -16.62 12.89 -4.20
N GLY A 176 -16.98 13.28 -2.98
CA GLY A 176 -18.26 13.96 -2.74
C GLY A 176 -18.33 15.33 -3.42
N THR A 177 -17.17 15.99 -3.58
CA THR A 177 -17.07 17.32 -4.23
C THR A 177 -17.08 17.26 -5.76
N PHE A 178 -16.60 16.18 -6.37
CA PHE A 178 -16.62 16.03 -7.84
C PHE A 178 -18.01 15.72 -8.40
N HIS A 179 -18.82 14.94 -7.70
CA HIS A 179 -20.21 14.67 -8.12
C HIS A 179 -21.12 15.90 -8.04
N ARG A 180 -20.87 16.85 -7.13
CA ARG A 180 -21.65 18.09 -7.02
C ARG A 180 -21.37 19.11 -8.15
N ARG A 181 -20.21 19.02 -8.83
CA ARG A 181 -19.84 19.93 -9.93
C ARG A 181 -20.26 19.42 -11.32
N ALA A 182 -20.71 18.18 -11.43
CA ALA A 182 -21.13 17.57 -12.69
C ALA A 182 -22.65 17.47 -12.85
N ALA A 183 -23.47 18.04 -11.96
CA ALA A 183 -24.89 18.19 -12.14
C ALA A 183 -25.14 19.43 -13.05
N PRO A 184 -25.63 19.26 -14.28
CA PRO A 184 -26.05 20.42 -15.11
C PRO A 184 -27.24 21.10 -14.46
N SER A 185 -27.15 22.42 -14.31
CA SER A 185 -28.25 23.32 -13.97
C SER A 185 -29.27 23.39 -15.08
#